data_7a1b1129afeed0775e3cbd7ff8a58ffc
#
_entry.id   7a1b1129afeed0775e3cbd7ff8a58ffc
#
_cell.length_a   1.000
_cell.length_b   1.000
_cell.length_c   1.000
_cell.angle_alpha   90.00
_cell.angle_beta   90.00
_cell.angle_gamma   90.00
#
_symmetry.space_group_name_H-M   'P 1'
#
loop_
_entity.id
_entity.type
_entity.pdbx_description
1 polymer ?
#
loop_
_entity_poly.entity_id
_entity_poly.type
_entity_poly.pdbx_seq_one_letter_code
_entity_poly.pdbx_strand_id
1 'polypeptide(L)'
;MAKAKKRAPARKKRIYDVEELHEERKYGFFWYDWIWRVVRPIMVGAVSLIIIAGMMLSGWNYVNSNYLMPVNEDDTTAVVFEIESGSSLTAIARNLEQAGLVRNKTVFKYMVDFKGLSGRIKAGAYNLSPNMTLDQIITELTSGSAPTERTITLIEGWTCEDIAEYLVAQGALKSTDEFLKLCDDTETFSSSYVVNELTENVSSDTISERKYALEGYLAPDTYNIYLNESAENIIRRLLNQSEKVISDIYELIEQKKSNMLDPNDTVATTDDIKLPGVELSQDEIYILASIIEKEAKPDDFSKVSAVFHNRLKEGMRLESCATVQYVLGTTRLALTDSDTSVDSPYNTYKISGLPTGPICNPSKAALYAAAFPDEDYLNEGYLYFCSKDPTSGELQFSKTYEEHEAAVEQYRPLWIEYDNAHADGADSQGE
;
A
#
# COMPACT_ATOMS: atom_id res chain seq x y z
N MET A 1 51.74 -83.02 20.51
CA MET A 1 50.55 -83.66 19.88
C MET A 1 50.01 -82.72 18.82
N ALA A 2 50.32 -82.94 17.53
CA ALA A 2 49.89 -82.10 16.41
C ALA A 2 48.70 -82.75 15.76
N LYS A 3 47.57 -82.03 15.70
CA LYS A 3 46.30 -82.44 15.05
C LYS A 3 46.48 -82.25 13.52
N ALA A 4 46.41 -83.35 12.78
CA ALA A 4 46.42 -83.39 11.32
C ALA A 4 45.16 -82.74 10.75
N LYS A 5 45.26 -81.71 9.89
CA LYS A 5 44.17 -81.12 9.09
C LYS A 5 43.81 -82.10 7.97
N LYS A 6 42.57 -82.65 7.99
CA LYS A 6 41.99 -83.40 6.86
C LYS A 6 41.86 -82.51 5.67
N ARG A 7 42.47 -82.78 4.53
CA ARG A 7 42.27 -82.14 3.24
C ARG A 7 40.91 -82.54 2.67
N ALA A 8 40.11 -81.60 2.28
CA ALA A 8 38.86 -81.79 1.56
C ALA A 8 39.14 -82.42 0.18
N PRO A 9 38.26 -83.32 -0.29
CA PRO A 9 38.48 -84.00 -1.56
C PRO A 9 38.42 -82.97 -2.72
N ALA A 10 39.33 -83.07 -3.67
CA ALA A 10 39.43 -82.28 -4.84
C ALA A 10 38.14 -82.46 -5.69
N ARG A 11 37.40 -81.38 -5.97
CA ARG A 11 36.27 -81.40 -6.91
C ARG A 11 36.77 -81.81 -8.28
N LYS A 12 36.38 -83.01 -8.74
CA LYS A 12 36.63 -83.46 -10.13
C LYS A 12 36.04 -82.45 -11.08
N LYS A 13 36.89 -81.79 -11.90
CA LYS A 13 36.43 -81.00 -13.03
C LYS A 13 35.73 -81.96 -13.97
N ARG A 14 34.40 -81.83 -14.19
CA ARG A 14 33.71 -82.49 -15.28
C ARG A 14 34.35 -81.99 -16.58
N ILE A 15 35.06 -82.85 -17.28
CA ILE A 15 35.48 -82.58 -18.66
C ILE A 15 34.26 -82.89 -19.48
N TYR A 16 33.63 -81.85 -19.97
CA TYR A 16 32.51 -81.95 -20.93
C TYR A 16 33.12 -82.21 -22.31
N ASP A 17 32.66 -83.28 -22.98
CA ASP A 17 32.98 -83.50 -24.34
C ASP A 17 32.44 -82.38 -25.21
N VAL A 18 33.24 -81.79 -26.07
CA VAL A 18 32.88 -80.64 -26.91
C VAL A 18 31.87 -81.07 -27.95
N GLU A 19 31.84 -82.31 -28.40
CA GLU A 19 30.86 -82.87 -29.32
C GLU A 19 29.48 -83.03 -28.66
N GLU A 20 29.43 -83.53 -27.42
CA GLU A 20 28.22 -83.72 -26.64
C GLU A 20 27.57 -82.36 -26.28
N LEU A 21 28.36 -81.37 -25.98
CA LEU A 21 27.91 -79.99 -25.76
C LEU A 21 27.41 -79.35 -27.07
N HIS A 22 27.97 -79.76 -28.21
CA HIS A 22 27.53 -79.25 -29.52
C HIS A 22 26.21 -79.88 -29.97
N GLU A 23 25.98 -81.17 -29.69
CA GLU A 23 24.73 -81.89 -29.92
C GLU A 23 23.64 -81.44 -28.97
N GLU A 24 23.95 -81.28 -27.63
CA GLU A 24 22.99 -80.69 -26.71
C GLU A 24 22.57 -79.25 -27.11
N ARG A 25 23.47 -78.47 -27.65
CA ARG A 25 23.14 -77.14 -28.17
C ARG A 25 22.30 -77.18 -29.43
N LYS A 26 22.47 -78.19 -30.27
CA LYS A 26 21.78 -78.30 -31.55
C LYS A 26 20.40 -78.97 -31.47
N TYR A 27 20.20 -79.94 -30.54
CA TYR A 27 19.00 -80.73 -30.40
C TYR A 27 18.41 -80.78 -28.98
N GLY A 28 19.13 -80.22 -27.99
CA GLY A 28 18.68 -80.17 -26.62
C GLY A 28 17.81 -78.93 -26.31
N PHE A 29 17.70 -78.60 -25.02
CA PHE A 29 16.90 -77.52 -24.50
C PHE A 29 17.31 -76.14 -25.05
N PHE A 30 18.51 -76.00 -25.63
CA PHE A 30 19.08 -74.75 -26.13
C PHE A 30 19.21 -74.70 -27.69
N TRP A 31 18.47 -75.53 -28.45
CA TRP A 31 18.45 -75.53 -29.91
C TRP A 31 18.09 -74.19 -30.56
N TYR A 32 17.41 -73.27 -29.81
CA TYR A 32 17.05 -71.92 -30.18
C TYR A 32 18.12 -70.88 -29.79
N ASP A 33 19.35 -71.27 -29.44
CA ASP A 33 20.43 -70.32 -29.03
C ASP A 33 20.70 -69.24 -30.07
N TRP A 34 20.54 -69.56 -31.37
CA TRP A 34 20.63 -68.57 -32.43
C TRP A 34 19.50 -67.52 -32.38
N ILE A 35 18.31 -67.92 -32.04
CA ILE A 35 17.18 -66.99 -31.83
C ILE A 35 17.48 -66.10 -30.61
N TRP A 36 18.01 -66.68 -29.54
CA TRP A 36 18.35 -65.97 -28.33
C TRP A 36 19.42 -64.90 -28.55
N ARG A 37 20.35 -65.14 -29.49
CA ARG A 37 21.38 -64.14 -29.85
C ARG A 37 20.74 -62.89 -30.50
N VAL A 38 19.64 -63.04 -31.18
CA VAL A 38 18.90 -61.92 -31.81
C VAL A 38 17.86 -61.33 -30.85
N VAL A 39 17.11 -62.18 -30.14
CA VAL A 39 16.02 -61.75 -29.25
C VAL A 39 16.56 -61.06 -27.97
N ARG A 40 17.65 -61.56 -27.41
CA ARG A 40 18.22 -61.02 -26.20
C ARG A 40 18.61 -59.53 -26.29
N PRO A 41 19.32 -59.03 -27.29
CA PRO A 41 19.63 -57.61 -27.40
C PRO A 41 18.36 -56.79 -27.66
N ILE A 42 17.38 -57.34 -28.41
CA ILE A 42 16.07 -56.65 -28.62
C ILE A 42 15.31 -56.54 -27.31
N MET A 43 15.24 -57.62 -26.52
CA MET A 43 14.59 -57.61 -25.21
C MET A 43 15.28 -56.66 -24.23
N VAL A 44 16.64 -56.69 -24.18
CA VAL A 44 17.40 -55.77 -23.34
C VAL A 44 17.15 -54.32 -23.77
N GLY A 45 17.15 -54.06 -25.07
CA GLY A 45 16.81 -52.76 -25.61
C GLY A 45 15.38 -52.31 -25.25
N ALA A 46 14.40 -53.21 -25.40
CA ALA A 46 13.02 -52.93 -25.05
C ALA A 46 12.84 -52.66 -23.53
N VAL A 47 13.42 -53.49 -22.68
CA VAL A 47 13.41 -53.29 -21.21
C VAL A 47 14.11 -52.00 -20.81
N SER A 48 15.28 -51.70 -21.42
CA SER A 48 15.99 -50.45 -21.19
C SER A 48 15.11 -49.22 -21.58
N LEU A 49 14.43 -49.28 -22.73
CA LEU A 49 13.49 -48.21 -23.16
C LEU A 49 12.33 -48.05 -22.17
N ILE A 50 11.75 -49.16 -21.70
CA ILE A 50 10.66 -49.11 -20.69
C ILE A 50 11.15 -48.49 -19.40
N ILE A 51 12.35 -48.84 -18.94
CA ILE A 51 12.95 -48.26 -17.72
C ILE A 51 13.21 -46.78 -17.93
N ILE A 52 13.79 -46.35 -19.06
CA ILE A 52 14.02 -44.96 -19.40
C ILE A 52 12.71 -44.16 -19.45
N ALA A 53 11.71 -44.73 -20.14
CA ALA A 53 10.38 -44.13 -20.22
C ALA A 53 9.74 -44.02 -18.83
N GLY A 54 9.86 -45.05 -17.98
CA GLY A 54 9.37 -45.01 -16.60
C GLY A 54 10.08 -43.92 -15.74
N MET A 55 11.40 -43.82 -15.89
CA MET A 55 12.17 -42.77 -15.23
C MET A 55 11.78 -41.37 -15.72
N MET A 56 11.58 -41.18 -17.03
CA MET A 56 11.14 -39.92 -17.61
C MET A 56 9.72 -39.53 -17.13
N LEU A 57 8.78 -40.48 -17.14
CA LEU A 57 7.43 -40.27 -16.65
C LEU A 57 7.40 -39.95 -15.16
N SER A 58 8.17 -40.68 -14.36
CA SER A 58 8.28 -40.46 -12.93
C SER A 58 8.93 -39.09 -12.62
N GLY A 59 10.00 -38.74 -13.35
CA GLY A 59 10.63 -37.43 -13.25
C GLY A 59 9.70 -36.29 -13.68
N TRP A 60 8.95 -36.49 -14.76
CA TRP A 60 7.95 -35.53 -15.20
C TRP A 60 6.83 -35.33 -14.17
N ASN A 61 6.27 -36.43 -13.63
CA ASN A 61 5.25 -36.34 -12.59
C ASN A 61 5.76 -35.61 -11.34
N TYR A 62 7.01 -35.88 -10.94
CA TYR A 62 7.63 -35.17 -9.82
C TYR A 62 7.75 -33.68 -10.08
N VAL A 63 8.22 -33.26 -11.26
CA VAL A 63 8.34 -31.84 -11.62
C VAL A 63 6.97 -31.19 -11.72
N ASN A 64 6.02 -31.87 -12.35
CA ASN A 64 4.65 -31.35 -12.52
C ASN A 64 3.98 -31.10 -11.16
N SER A 65 3.95 -32.09 -10.27
CA SER A 65 3.25 -31.99 -8.98
C SER A 65 3.94 -31.03 -8.00
N ASN A 66 5.26 -30.89 -8.04
CA ASN A 66 5.97 -30.05 -7.06
C ASN A 66 6.18 -28.60 -7.53
N TYR A 67 6.15 -28.32 -8.85
CA TYR A 67 6.55 -27.02 -9.36
C TYR A 67 5.61 -26.38 -10.39
N LEU A 68 4.84 -27.19 -11.13
CA LEU A 68 3.96 -26.66 -12.20
C LEU A 68 2.50 -26.52 -11.75
N MET A 69 2.07 -27.32 -10.77
CA MET A 69 0.74 -27.24 -10.19
C MET A 69 0.58 -25.98 -9.32
N PRO A 70 -0.65 -25.54 -9.07
CA PRO A 70 -0.94 -24.39 -8.21
C PRO A 70 -0.24 -24.46 -6.85
N VAL A 71 0.06 -23.30 -6.27
CA VAL A 71 0.59 -23.21 -4.90
C VAL A 71 -0.45 -23.72 -3.91
N ASN A 72 -1.71 -23.30 -4.10
CA ASN A 72 -2.87 -23.74 -3.33
C ASN A 72 -4.09 -23.85 -4.25
N GLU A 73 -4.57 -25.08 -4.51
CA GLU A 73 -5.69 -25.35 -5.44
C GLU A 73 -7.03 -24.78 -4.95
N ASP A 74 -7.20 -24.66 -3.64
CA ASP A 74 -8.45 -24.21 -3.00
C ASP A 74 -8.50 -22.69 -2.84
N ASP A 75 -7.37 -21.98 -3.00
CA ASP A 75 -7.27 -20.54 -2.79
C ASP A 75 -7.52 -19.77 -4.10
N THR A 76 -8.74 -19.30 -4.27
CA THR A 76 -9.18 -18.50 -5.42
C THR A 76 -9.02 -16.98 -5.20
N THR A 77 -8.41 -16.55 -4.09
CA THR A 77 -8.23 -15.14 -3.76
C THR A 77 -7.39 -14.47 -4.84
N ALA A 78 -7.96 -13.47 -5.49
CA ALA A 78 -7.24 -12.70 -6.50
C ALA A 78 -6.24 -11.77 -5.83
N VAL A 79 -4.97 -11.90 -6.23
CA VAL A 79 -3.86 -11.03 -5.82
C VAL A 79 -3.49 -10.15 -7.01
N VAL A 80 -3.53 -8.84 -6.84
CA VAL A 80 -3.01 -7.92 -7.86
C VAL A 80 -1.48 -7.96 -7.83
N PHE A 81 -0.90 -8.47 -8.91
CA PHE A 81 0.55 -8.57 -9.07
C PHE A 81 1.03 -7.54 -10.09
N GLU A 82 1.79 -6.55 -9.62
CA GLU A 82 2.29 -5.45 -10.45
C GLU A 82 3.69 -5.76 -11.01
N ILE A 83 3.84 -5.51 -12.31
CA ILE A 83 5.12 -5.57 -13.02
C ILE A 83 5.49 -4.16 -13.47
N GLU A 84 6.48 -3.57 -12.82
CA GLU A 84 7.01 -2.26 -13.18
C GLU A 84 7.66 -2.28 -14.57
N SER A 85 7.57 -1.16 -15.29
CA SER A 85 8.22 -1.01 -16.59
C SER A 85 9.74 -1.17 -16.48
N GLY A 86 10.31 -2.05 -17.30
CA GLY A 86 11.75 -2.35 -17.27
C GLY A 86 12.17 -3.41 -16.27
N SER A 87 11.25 -4.03 -15.53
CA SER A 87 11.55 -5.12 -14.61
C SER A 87 12.19 -6.31 -15.32
N SER A 88 13.29 -6.83 -14.77
CA SER A 88 13.94 -8.04 -15.31
C SER A 88 13.11 -9.30 -15.00
N LEU A 89 13.17 -10.31 -15.89
CA LEU A 89 12.51 -11.61 -15.67
C LEU A 89 12.91 -12.23 -14.30
N THR A 90 14.14 -12.00 -13.86
CA THR A 90 14.62 -12.51 -12.57
C THR A 90 13.96 -11.79 -11.38
N ALA A 91 13.71 -10.48 -11.50
CA ALA A 91 12.97 -9.72 -10.49
C ALA A 91 11.50 -10.16 -10.44
N ILE A 92 10.85 -10.26 -11.60
CA ILE A 92 9.46 -10.74 -11.72
C ILE A 92 9.30 -12.13 -11.09
N ALA A 93 10.18 -13.07 -11.42
CA ALA A 93 10.15 -14.43 -10.88
C ALA A 93 10.29 -14.47 -9.35
N ARG A 94 11.16 -13.62 -8.79
CA ARG A 94 11.35 -13.49 -7.34
C ARG A 94 10.11 -12.91 -6.66
N ASN A 95 9.53 -11.86 -7.23
CA ASN A 95 8.34 -11.22 -6.68
C ASN A 95 7.12 -12.16 -6.72
N LEU A 96 6.94 -12.95 -7.79
CA LEU A 96 5.90 -13.99 -7.87
C LEU A 96 6.06 -15.08 -6.78
N GLU A 97 7.30 -15.50 -6.49
CA GLU A 97 7.59 -16.46 -5.41
C GLU A 97 7.28 -15.86 -4.04
N GLN A 98 7.66 -14.60 -3.82
CA GLN A 98 7.39 -13.87 -2.56
C GLN A 98 5.89 -13.63 -2.34
N ALA A 99 5.16 -13.35 -3.41
CA ALA A 99 3.70 -13.21 -3.37
C ALA A 99 2.95 -14.55 -3.23
N GLY A 100 3.64 -15.68 -3.15
CA GLY A 100 3.01 -17.00 -3.03
C GLY A 100 2.23 -17.44 -4.28
N LEU A 101 2.51 -16.86 -5.44
CA LEU A 101 1.84 -17.16 -6.70
C LEU A 101 2.54 -18.28 -7.49
N VAL A 102 3.83 -18.47 -7.28
CA VAL A 102 4.60 -19.59 -7.87
C VAL A 102 5.40 -20.29 -6.78
N ARG A 103 5.55 -21.61 -6.91
CA ARG A 103 6.28 -22.42 -5.93
C ARG A 103 7.80 -22.24 -5.99
N ASN A 104 8.33 -21.86 -7.15
CA ASN A 104 9.77 -21.71 -7.36
C ASN A 104 10.09 -20.75 -8.51
N LYS A 105 10.80 -19.66 -8.18
CA LYS A 105 11.23 -18.63 -9.13
C LYS A 105 12.11 -19.14 -10.26
N THR A 106 12.98 -20.15 -9.96
CA THR A 106 13.91 -20.70 -10.94
C THR A 106 13.17 -21.51 -11.99
N VAL A 107 12.18 -22.30 -11.56
CA VAL A 107 11.34 -23.09 -12.48
C VAL A 107 10.50 -22.17 -13.35
N PHE A 108 9.90 -21.12 -12.76
CA PHE A 108 9.16 -20.10 -13.52
C PHE A 108 10.04 -19.48 -14.61
N LYS A 109 11.23 -19.00 -14.23
CA LYS A 109 12.17 -18.39 -15.17
C LYS A 109 12.54 -19.34 -16.33
N TYR A 110 12.95 -20.58 -16.02
CA TYR A 110 13.29 -21.56 -17.05
C TYR A 110 12.10 -21.90 -17.95
N MET A 111 10.88 -21.95 -17.42
CA MET A 111 9.70 -22.24 -18.22
C MET A 111 9.39 -21.09 -19.19
N VAL A 112 9.49 -19.83 -18.74
CA VAL A 112 9.33 -18.64 -19.58
C VAL A 112 10.39 -18.60 -20.69
N ASP A 113 11.67 -18.84 -20.33
CA ASP A 113 12.77 -18.87 -21.30
C ASP A 113 12.63 -20.04 -22.30
N PHE A 114 12.26 -21.22 -21.82
CA PHE A 114 12.02 -22.40 -22.69
C PHE A 114 10.90 -22.19 -23.70
N LYS A 115 9.84 -21.48 -23.29
CA LYS A 115 8.73 -21.10 -24.16
C LYS A 115 9.07 -19.93 -25.09
N GLY A 116 10.22 -19.27 -24.92
CA GLY A 116 10.62 -18.09 -25.70
C GLY A 116 9.75 -16.85 -25.41
N LEU A 117 9.19 -16.76 -24.22
CA LEU A 117 8.21 -15.73 -23.84
C LEU A 117 8.81 -14.60 -22.99
N SER A 118 10.09 -14.63 -22.67
CA SER A 118 10.77 -13.64 -21.78
C SER A 118 10.61 -12.21 -22.27
N GLY A 119 10.59 -11.96 -23.57
CA GLY A 119 10.35 -10.64 -24.17
C GLY A 119 8.87 -10.27 -24.38
N ARG A 120 7.94 -11.14 -23.99
CA ARG A 120 6.48 -10.92 -24.18
C ARG A 120 5.75 -10.57 -22.90
N ILE A 121 6.40 -10.70 -21.74
CA ILE A 121 5.83 -10.25 -20.48
C ILE A 121 5.74 -8.72 -20.53
N LYS A 122 4.53 -8.21 -20.31
CA LYS A 122 4.25 -6.76 -20.33
C LYS A 122 4.30 -6.20 -18.91
N ALA A 123 4.68 -4.93 -18.79
CA ALA A 123 4.48 -4.18 -17.56
C ALA A 123 2.98 -3.92 -17.34
N GLY A 124 2.56 -3.85 -16.09
CA GLY A 124 1.17 -3.66 -15.71
C GLY A 124 0.79 -4.51 -14.50
N ALA A 125 -0.42 -4.36 -14.01
CA ALA A 125 -0.96 -5.18 -12.95
C ALA A 125 -1.77 -6.34 -13.52
N TYR A 126 -1.67 -7.49 -12.88
CA TYR A 126 -2.31 -8.73 -13.28
C TYR A 126 -3.06 -9.32 -12.09
N ASN A 127 -4.30 -9.73 -12.31
CA ASN A 127 -5.06 -10.47 -11.31
C ASN A 127 -4.65 -11.95 -11.37
N LEU A 128 -3.78 -12.33 -10.44
CA LEU A 128 -3.31 -13.70 -10.30
C LEU A 128 -3.86 -14.29 -9.01
N SER A 129 -3.96 -15.62 -8.93
CA SER A 129 -4.40 -16.29 -7.72
C SER A 129 -3.55 -17.53 -7.43
N PRO A 130 -3.40 -17.94 -6.16
CA PRO A 130 -2.61 -19.11 -5.76
C PRO A 130 -3.11 -20.45 -6.36
N ASN A 131 -4.37 -20.50 -6.85
CA ASN A 131 -4.94 -21.65 -7.54
C ASN A 131 -4.60 -21.73 -9.03
N MET A 132 -3.88 -20.75 -9.57
CA MET A 132 -3.42 -20.80 -10.96
C MET A 132 -2.21 -21.71 -11.09
N THR A 133 -2.18 -22.51 -12.17
CA THR A 133 -0.99 -23.26 -12.57
C THR A 133 0.09 -22.30 -13.08
N LEU A 134 1.35 -22.73 -13.02
CA LEU A 134 2.47 -21.97 -13.58
C LEU A 134 2.22 -21.54 -15.05
N ASP A 135 1.58 -22.41 -15.83
CA ASP A 135 1.26 -22.18 -17.24
C ASP A 135 0.18 -21.13 -17.43
N GLN A 136 -0.84 -21.12 -16.56
CA GLN A 136 -1.88 -20.10 -16.54
C GLN A 136 -1.29 -18.74 -16.19
N ILE A 137 -0.41 -18.67 -15.17
CA ILE A 137 0.27 -17.43 -14.79
C ILE A 137 1.12 -16.90 -15.96
N ILE A 138 1.94 -17.76 -16.60
CA ILE A 138 2.75 -17.35 -17.76
C ILE A 138 1.83 -16.84 -18.90
N THR A 139 0.72 -17.52 -19.15
CA THR A 139 -0.25 -17.12 -20.20
C THR A 139 -0.85 -15.77 -19.88
N GLU A 140 -1.27 -15.53 -18.62
CA GLU A 140 -1.83 -14.26 -18.20
C GLU A 140 -0.82 -13.12 -18.36
N LEU A 141 0.42 -13.32 -17.93
CA LEU A 141 1.49 -12.31 -18.01
C LEU A 141 1.93 -12.00 -19.45
N THR A 142 1.70 -12.92 -20.41
CA THR A 142 2.19 -12.78 -21.79
C THR A 142 1.10 -12.48 -22.82
N SER A 143 -0.13 -12.93 -22.59
CA SER A 143 -1.27 -12.76 -23.48
C SER A 143 -2.45 -12.06 -22.82
N GLY A 144 -2.47 -11.98 -21.48
CA GLY A 144 -3.49 -11.24 -20.74
C GLY A 144 -3.51 -9.78 -21.19
N SER A 145 -4.68 -9.21 -21.27
CA SER A 145 -4.81 -7.76 -21.34
C SER A 145 -4.28 -7.22 -20.02
N ALA A 146 -3.22 -6.41 -20.04
CA ALA A 146 -2.90 -5.61 -18.88
C ALA A 146 -4.22 -4.95 -18.42
N PRO A 147 -4.56 -5.00 -17.12
CA PRO A 147 -5.77 -4.36 -16.64
C PRO A 147 -5.82 -2.95 -17.20
N THR A 148 -6.98 -2.53 -17.64
CA THR A 148 -7.14 -1.17 -18.17
C THR A 148 -6.78 -0.21 -17.03
N GLU A 149 -5.69 0.52 -17.19
CA GLU A 149 -5.34 1.60 -16.29
C GLU A 149 -6.36 2.73 -16.40
N ARG A 150 -6.72 3.30 -15.30
CA ARG A 150 -7.53 4.50 -15.21
C ARG A 150 -6.79 5.53 -14.34
N THR A 151 -6.66 6.72 -14.86
CA THR A 151 -6.17 7.85 -14.07
C THR A 151 -7.32 8.41 -13.25
N ILE A 152 -7.12 8.52 -11.94
CA ILE A 152 -8.01 9.21 -10.99
C ILE A 152 -7.27 10.39 -10.38
N THR A 153 -7.99 11.44 -10.06
CA THR A 153 -7.44 12.61 -9.34
C THR A 153 -8.26 12.83 -8.08
N LEU A 154 -7.63 12.67 -6.93
CA LEU A 154 -8.23 12.99 -5.64
C LEU A 154 -7.97 14.46 -5.34
N ILE A 155 -9.03 15.16 -4.94
CA ILE A 155 -8.99 16.61 -4.71
C ILE A 155 -8.59 16.85 -3.25
N GLU A 156 -7.79 17.88 -3.04
CA GLU A 156 -7.39 18.33 -1.71
C GLU A 156 -8.62 18.67 -0.85
N GLY A 157 -8.55 18.34 0.42
CA GLY A 157 -9.63 18.58 1.37
C GLY A 157 -10.78 17.58 1.29
N TRP A 158 -10.72 16.53 0.46
CA TRP A 158 -11.69 15.44 0.50
C TRP A 158 -11.55 14.60 1.76
N THR A 159 -12.70 14.14 2.27
CA THR A 159 -12.79 13.16 3.35
C THR A 159 -12.62 11.73 2.82
N CYS A 160 -12.47 10.74 3.70
CA CYS A 160 -12.52 9.32 3.34
C CYS A 160 -13.82 8.97 2.62
N GLU A 161 -14.96 9.61 3.01
CA GLU A 161 -16.25 9.41 2.37
C GLU A 161 -16.27 9.96 0.94
N ASP A 162 -15.80 11.19 0.73
CA ASP A 162 -15.71 11.81 -0.61
C ASP A 162 -14.84 10.95 -1.55
N ILE A 163 -13.71 10.45 -1.05
CA ILE A 163 -12.82 9.57 -1.81
C ILE A 163 -13.55 8.27 -2.18
N ALA A 164 -14.22 7.63 -1.23
CA ALA A 164 -14.95 6.39 -1.46
C ALA A 164 -16.06 6.57 -2.51
N GLU A 165 -16.86 7.63 -2.40
CA GLU A 165 -17.92 7.96 -3.35
C GLU A 165 -17.37 8.24 -4.75
N TYR A 166 -16.30 9.02 -4.84
CA TYR A 166 -15.62 9.28 -6.10
C TYR A 166 -15.09 8.00 -6.76
N LEU A 167 -14.45 7.10 -5.99
CA LEU A 167 -13.93 5.84 -6.51
C LEU A 167 -15.06 4.93 -7.02
N VAL A 168 -16.21 4.91 -6.36
CA VAL A 168 -17.41 4.21 -6.85
C VAL A 168 -17.96 4.87 -8.12
N ALA A 169 -18.09 6.20 -8.16
CA ALA A 169 -18.55 6.93 -9.34
C ALA A 169 -17.60 6.72 -10.54
N GLN A 170 -16.31 6.56 -10.29
CA GLN A 170 -15.33 6.21 -11.32
C GLN A 170 -15.35 4.71 -11.70
N GLY A 171 -16.15 3.88 -11.03
CA GLY A 171 -16.19 2.42 -11.26
C GLY A 171 -14.91 1.71 -10.83
N ALA A 172 -14.11 2.30 -9.97
CA ALA A 172 -12.92 1.70 -9.37
C ALA A 172 -13.31 0.74 -8.23
N LEU A 173 -14.37 1.08 -7.49
CA LEU A 173 -14.94 0.27 -6.42
C LEU A 173 -16.40 -0.07 -6.74
N LYS A 174 -16.90 -1.16 -6.15
CA LYS A 174 -18.30 -1.58 -6.28
C LYS A 174 -19.22 -0.92 -5.26
N SER A 175 -18.71 -0.63 -4.07
CA SER A 175 -19.41 0.06 -2.99
C SER A 175 -18.39 0.83 -2.13
N THR A 176 -18.87 1.79 -1.36
CA THR A 176 -18.06 2.57 -0.42
C THR A 176 -17.70 1.77 0.84
N ASP A 177 -18.53 0.78 1.22
CA ASP A 177 -18.46 0.09 2.53
C ASP A 177 -17.11 -0.58 2.79
N GLU A 178 -16.56 -1.29 1.78
CA GLU A 178 -15.28 -1.99 1.92
C GLU A 178 -14.12 -1.00 2.13
N PHE A 179 -14.12 0.09 1.35
CA PHE A 179 -13.10 1.13 1.45
C PHE A 179 -13.16 1.84 2.82
N LEU A 180 -14.34 2.27 3.24
CA LEU A 180 -14.54 2.97 4.51
C LEU A 180 -14.20 2.07 5.72
N LYS A 181 -14.56 0.78 5.66
CA LYS A 181 -14.16 -0.18 6.70
C LYS A 181 -12.64 -0.32 6.80
N LEU A 182 -11.94 -0.34 5.66
CA LEU A 182 -10.49 -0.39 5.64
C LEU A 182 -9.85 0.92 6.14
N CYS A 183 -10.52 2.06 5.99
CA CYS A 183 -10.06 3.32 6.57
C CYS A 183 -10.03 3.32 8.11
N ASP A 184 -10.72 2.39 8.77
CA ASP A 184 -10.64 2.17 10.22
C ASP A 184 -9.66 1.07 10.63
N ASP A 185 -9.15 0.29 9.67
CA ASP A 185 -8.30 -0.88 9.93
C ASP A 185 -6.81 -0.50 9.85
N THR A 186 -6.27 0.00 10.96
CA THR A 186 -4.83 0.32 11.07
C THR A 186 -3.94 -0.94 11.05
N GLU A 187 -4.44 -2.11 11.45
CA GLU A 187 -3.68 -3.35 11.52
C GLU A 187 -3.30 -3.83 10.10
N THR A 188 -4.24 -3.80 9.16
CA THR A 188 -4.00 -4.13 7.74
C THR A 188 -2.89 -3.26 7.13
N PHE A 189 -2.75 -2.01 7.57
CA PHE A 189 -1.78 -1.06 7.05
C PHE A 189 -0.58 -0.81 7.97
N SER A 190 -0.37 -1.64 8.99
CA SER A 190 0.74 -1.51 9.95
C SER A 190 2.15 -1.53 9.33
N SER A 191 2.30 -2.01 8.11
CA SER A 191 3.54 -1.92 7.34
C SER A 191 3.82 -0.54 6.75
N SER A 192 2.82 0.35 6.70
CA SER A 192 2.97 1.73 6.28
C SER A 192 3.65 2.54 7.40
N TYR A 193 4.66 3.32 7.02
CA TYR A 193 5.38 4.16 8.00
C TYR A 193 4.44 5.13 8.71
N VAL A 194 3.57 5.83 7.97
CA VAL A 194 2.67 6.83 8.55
C VAL A 194 1.62 6.22 9.47
N VAL A 195 1.17 4.99 9.20
CA VAL A 195 0.21 4.28 10.06
C VAL A 195 0.91 3.69 11.28
N ASN A 196 2.12 3.15 11.12
CA ASN A 196 2.91 2.67 12.25
C ASN A 196 3.19 3.80 13.23
N GLU A 197 3.64 4.97 12.73
CA GLU A 197 3.90 6.15 13.54
C GLU A 197 2.64 6.62 14.27
N LEU A 198 1.47 6.62 13.61
CA LEU A 198 0.18 6.91 14.22
C LEU A 198 -0.10 5.96 15.39
N THR A 199 0.01 4.65 15.17
CA THR A 199 -0.35 3.65 16.20
C THR A 199 0.64 3.53 17.33
N GLU A 200 1.91 3.92 17.13
CA GLU A 200 2.93 3.97 18.18
C GLU A 200 2.81 5.21 19.08
N ASN A 201 2.40 6.35 18.52
CA ASN A 201 2.44 7.64 19.23
C ASN A 201 1.07 8.16 19.68
N VAL A 202 -0.03 7.66 19.10
CA VAL A 202 -1.40 8.02 19.47
C VAL A 202 -2.08 6.85 20.19
N SER A 203 -2.76 7.15 21.31
CA SER A 203 -3.44 6.08 22.07
C SER A 203 -4.57 5.43 21.23
N SER A 204 -4.78 4.13 21.44
CA SER A 204 -5.88 3.40 20.79
C SER A 204 -7.25 3.98 21.12
N ASP A 205 -7.41 4.54 22.31
CA ASP A 205 -8.66 5.20 22.73
C ASP A 205 -8.92 6.44 21.86
N THR A 206 -7.89 7.29 21.68
CA THR A 206 -7.96 8.48 20.82
C THR A 206 -8.25 8.10 19.35
N ILE A 207 -7.59 7.06 18.83
CA ILE A 207 -7.85 6.58 17.47
C ILE A 207 -9.28 6.08 17.34
N SER A 208 -9.82 5.38 18.33
CA SER A 208 -11.19 4.87 18.31
C SER A 208 -12.28 5.95 18.40
N GLU A 209 -11.94 7.16 18.84
CA GLU A 209 -12.84 8.32 18.81
C GLU A 209 -12.92 8.99 17.45
N ARG A 210 -12.03 8.62 16.50
CA ARG A 210 -12.05 9.16 15.14
C ARG A 210 -13.22 8.59 14.33
N LYS A 211 -13.72 9.38 13.39
CA LYS A 211 -14.71 8.91 12.43
C LYS A 211 -14.11 7.81 11.53
N TYR A 212 -12.87 8.01 11.09
CA TYR A 212 -12.03 7.04 10.39
C TYR A 212 -10.59 7.19 10.87
N ALA A 213 -9.93 6.08 11.21
CA ALA A 213 -8.56 6.09 11.72
C ALA A 213 -7.55 6.68 10.71
N LEU A 214 -7.79 6.45 9.39
CA LEU A 214 -6.93 6.93 8.31
C LEU A 214 -7.38 8.25 7.68
N GLU A 215 -8.37 8.95 8.25
CA GLU A 215 -8.72 10.31 7.81
C GLU A 215 -7.50 11.22 7.92
N GLY A 216 -7.23 11.98 6.86
CA GLY A 216 -6.08 12.85 6.75
C GLY A 216 -4.81 12.21 6.18
N TYR A 217 -4.75 10.87 6.16
CA TYR A 217 -3.55 10.14 5.71
C TYR A 217 -3.60 9.67 4.25
N LEU A 218 -4.75 9.83 3.57
CA LEU A 218 -4.94 9.42 2.19
C LEU A 218 -4.57 10.59 1.26
N ALA A 219 -3.30 10.71 0.90
CA ALA A 219 -2.77 11.87 0.17
C ALA A 219 -3.55 12.18 -1.11
N PRO A 220 -4.05 13.42 -1.30
CA PRO A 220 -4.63 13.86 -2.58
C PRO A 220 -3.52 14.00 -3.63
N ASP A 221 -3.71 13.34 -4.77
CA ASP A 221 -2.82 13.38 -5.93
C ASP A 221 -3.52 12.74 -7.14
N THR A 222 -2.83 12.67 -8.26
CA THR A 222 -3.26 11.95 -9.44
C THR A 222 -2.63 10.55 -9.47
N TYR A 223 -3.48 9.52 -9.51
CA TYR A 223 -3.07 8.12 -9.44
C TYR A 223 -3.50 7.34 -10.67
N ASN A 224 -2.66 6.43 -11.11
CA ASN A 224 -3.07 5.40 -12.05
C ASN A 224 -3.49 4.17 -11.23
N ILE A 225 -4.75 3.79 -11.34
CA ILE A 225 -5.33 2.61 -10.72
C ILE A 225 -5.77 1.62 -11.81
N TYR A 226 -5.91 0.37 -11.42
CA TYR A 226 -6.38 -0.67 -12.33
C TYR A 226 -7.86 -0.95 -12.13
N LEU A 227 -8.57 -1.24 -13.21
CA LEU A 227 -9.95 -1.73 -13.11
C LEU A 227 -9.96 -3.05 -12.32
N ASN A 228 -10.77 -3.09 -11.26
CA ASN A 228 -10.87 -4.18 -10.27
C ASN A 228 -9.67 -4.30 -9.31
N GLU A 229 -8.88 -3.25 -9.14
CA GLU A 229 -7.94 -3.17 -8.02
C GLU A 229 -8.71 -3.25 -6.68
N SER A 230 -8.14 -3.93 -5.67
CA SER A 230 -8.79 -3.99 -4.37
C SER A 230 -8.73 -2.64 -3.66
N ALA A 231 -9.74 -2.35 -2.82
CA ALA A 231 -9.75 -1.15 -1.98
C ALA A 231 -8.47 -1.04 -1.13
N GLU A 232 -7.97 -2.16 -0.62
CA GLU A 232 -6.70 -2.23 0.13
C GLU A 232 -5.52 -1.71 -0.69
N ASN A 233 -5.35 -2.16 -1.94
CA ASN A 233 -4.24 -1.73 -2.78
C ASN A 233 -4.33 -0.23 -3.13
N ILE A 234 -5.54 0.27 -3.35
CA ILE A 234 -5.77 1.71 -3.57
C ILE A 234 -5.32 2.48 -2.33
N ILE A 235 -5.79 2.12 -1.13
CA ILE A 235 -5.39 2.76 0.13
C ILE A 235 -3.88 2.71 0.33
N ARG A 236 -3.23 1.57 0.11
CA ARG A 236 -1.75 1.44 0.20
C ARG A 236 -1.03 2.43 -0.72
N ARG A 237 -1.56 2.66 -1.92
CA ARG A 237 -1.01 3.62 -2.87
C ARG A 237 -1.13 5.06 -2.38
N LEU A 238 -2.27 5.40 -1.77
CA LEU A 238 -2.50 6.72 -1.17
C LEU A 238 -1.59 6.94 0.05
N LEU A 239 -1.45 5.95 0.92
CA LEU A 239 -0.54 5.98 2.07
C LEU A 239 0.93 6.10 1.64
N ASN A 240 1.36 5.38 0.62
CA ASN A 240 2.73 5.50 0.08
C ASN A 240 3.05 6.90 -0.44
N GLN A 241 2.06 7.61 -0.97
CA GLN A 241 2.24 9.00 -1.38
C GLN A 241 2.29 9.93 -0.16
N SER A 242 1.48 9.67 0.85
CA SER A 242 1.51 10.38 2.14
C SER A 242 2.88 10.25 2.82
N GLU A 243 3.46 9.05 2.82
CA GLU A 243 4.82 8.80 3.34
C GLU A 243 5.88 9.66 2.66
N LYS A 244 5.81 9.80 1.34
CA LYS A 244 6.76 10.65 0.60
C LYS A 244 6.63 12.12 1.03
N VAL A 245 5.38 12.61 1.13
CA VAL A 245 5.13 14.00 1.50
C VAL A 245 5.65 14.30 2.92
N ILE A 246 5.34 13.43 3.88
CA ILE A 246 5.78 13.64 5.26
C ILE A 246 7.28 13.47 5.43
N SER A 247 7.90 12.55 4.68
CA SER A 247 9.35 12.40 4.65
C SER A 247 10.06 13.65 4.12
N ASP A 248 9.54 14.25 3.05
CA ASP A 248 10.04 15.54 2.53
C ASP A 248 9.96 16.65 3.59
N ILE A 249 8.88 16.66 4.39
CA ILE A 249 8.69 17.66 5.46
C ILE A 249 9.72 17.46 6.57
N TYR A 250 9.93 16.22 7.02
CA TYR A 250 10.94 15.94 8.07
C TYR A 250 12.36 16.22 7.59
N GLU A 251 12.69 15.90 6.34
CA GLU A 251 13.98 16.25 5.77
C GLU A 251 14.20 17.79 5.76
N LEU A 252 13.15 18.55 5.43
CA LEU A 252 13.21 20.00 5.45
C LEU A 252 13.29 20.57 6.88
N ILE A 253 12.61 19.95 7.86
CA ILE A 253 12.73 20.30 9.27
C ILE A 253 14.19 20.15 9.74
N GLU A 254 14.80 18.99 9.46
CA GLU A 254 16.18 18.73 9.85
C GLU A 254 17.16 19.65 9.11
N GLN A 255 16.93 19.96 7.84
CA GLN A 255 17.72 20.92 7.09
C GLN A 255 17.63 22.34 7.69
N LYS A 256 16.43 22.80 8.05
CA LYS A 256 16.24 24.13 8.69
C LYS A 256 16.92 24.17 10.06
N LYS A 257 16.73 23.16 10.91
CA LYS A 257 17.40 23.03 12.21
C LYS A 257 18.93 23.08 12.06
N SER A 258 19.47 22.30 11.09
CA SER A 258 20.91 22.28 10.81
C SER A 258 21.45 23.64 10.38
N ASN A 259 20.68 24.40 9.59
CA ASN A 259 21.07 25.76 9.18
C ASN A 259 21.06 26.79 10.34
N MET A 260 20.34 26.51 11.42
CA MET A 260 20.26 27.35 12.62
C MET A 260 21.37 27.03 13.65
N LEU A 261 22.09 25.91 13.49
CA LEU A 261 23.23 25.57 14.36
C LEU A 261 24.38 26.60 14.22
N ASP A 262 24.94 27.03 15.35
CA ASP A 262 26.16 27.82 15.33
C ASP A 262 27.35 26.95 14.93
N PRO A 263 28.06 27.26 13.82
CA PRO A 263 29.19 26.47 13.37
C PRO A 263 30.35 26.40 14.41
N ASN A 264 30.34 27.26 15.40
CA ASN A 264 31.34 27.30 16.46
C ASN A 264 30.94 26.50 17.71
N ASP A 265 29.67 26.11 17.84
CA ASP A 265 29.21 25.22 18.89
C ASP A 265 29.36 23.74 18.46
N THR A 266 30.39 23.10 18.98
CA THR A 266 30.71 21.70 18.65
C THR A 266 29.92 20.66 19.48
N VAL A 267 29.03 21.13 20.36
CA VAL A 267 28.26 20.27 21.29
C VAL A 267 26.77 20.28 20.90
N ALA A 268 26.23 21.37 20.37
CA ALA A 268 24.83 21.48 19.98
C ALA A 268 24.51 20.53 18.79
N THR A 269 23.35 19.89 18.87
CA THR A 269 22.77 19.02 17.83
C THR A 269 21.49 19.64 17.27
N THR A 270 20.95 19.11 16.18
CA THR A 270 19.67 19.55 15.63
C THR A 270 18.51 19.38 16.62
N ASP A 271 18.64 18.43 17.56
CA ASP A 271 17.63 18.19 18.61
C ASP A 271 17.53 19.36 19.61
N ASP A 272 18.60 20.14 19.76
CA ASP A 272 18.61 21.33 20.65
C ASP A 272 17.94 22.55 19.98
N ILE A 273 17.69 22.51 18.68
CA ILE A 273 17.11 23.61 17.91
C ILE A 273 15.60 23.46 17.82
N LYS A 274 14.89 24.50 18.20
CA LYS A 274 13.44 24.61 18.02
C LYS A 274 13.13 25.51 16.83
N LEU A 275 12.30 25.02 15.93
CA LEU A 275 11.74 25.84 14.85
C LEU A 275 10.71 26.83 15.40
N PRO A 276 10.45 27.95 14.68
CA PRO A 276 9.35 28.85 15.02
C PRO A 276 8.00 28.12 15.10
N GLY A 277 7.17 28.48 16.09
CA GLY A 277 5.88 27.87 16.33
C GLY A 277 5.89 26.81 17.44
N VAL A 278 4.84 26.01 17.50
CA VAL A 278 4.70 24.87 18.42
C VAL A 278 5.30 23.64 17.74
N GLU A 279 6.06 22.86 18.48
CA GLU A 279 6.55 21.57 17.99
C GLU A 279 5.38 20.59 17.92
N LEU A 280 5.14 20.02 16.73
CA LEU A 280 4.02 19.12 16.45
C LEU A 280 4.55 17.73 16.11
N SER A 281 3.88 16.70 16.62
CA SER A 281 4.06 15.32 16.17
C SER A 281 3.55 15.14 14.73
N GLN A 282 3.85 14.00 14.12
CA GLN A 282 3.36 13.71 12.78
C GLN A 282 1.82 13.80 12.69
N ASP A 283 1.13 13.17 13.63
CA ASP A 283 -0.33 13.18 13.67
C ASP A 283 -0.89 14.60 13.85
N GLU A 284 -0.29 15.40 14.73
CA GLU A 284 -0.68 16.79 14.94
C GLU A 284 -0.44 17.67 13.70
N ILE A 285 0.58 17.38 12.88
CA ILE A 285 0.79 18.03 11.59
C ILE A 285 -0.38 17.70 10.65
N TYR A 286 -0.81 16.44 10.55
CA TYR A 286 -1.96 16.05 9.73
C TYR A 286 -3.26 16.69 10.22
N ILE A 287 -3.49 16.71 11.53
CA ILE A 287 -4.67 17.35 12.14
C ILE A 287 -4.70 18.84 11.81
N LEU A 288 -3.62 19.56 12.10
CA LEU A 288 -3.56 21.00 11.86
C LEU A 288 -3.68 21.33 10.36
N ALA A 289 -2.98 20.57 9.51
CA ALA A 289 -3.05 20.73 8.07
C ALA A 289 -4.49 20.56 7.53
N SER A 290 -5.23 19.57 8.04
CA SER A 290 -6.62 19.35 7.63
C SER A 290 -7.55 20.51 7.99
N ILE A 291 -7.26 21.19 9.11
CA ILE A 291 -7.99 22.40 9.50
C ILE A 291 -7.62 23.56 8.58
N ILE A 292 -6.31 23.79 8.37
CA ILE A 292 -5.80 24.85 7.47
C ILE A 292 -6.38 24.70 6.07
N GLU A 293 -6.42 23.47 5.52
CA GLU A 293 -6.97 23.17 4.20
C GLU A 293 -8.42 23.64 4.05
N LYS A 294 -9.22 23.55 5.12
CA LYS A 294 -10.63 23.92 5.11
C LYS A 294 -10.89 25.39 5.43
N GLU A 295 -9.93 26.08 6.05
CA GLU A 295 -10.10 27.47 6.52
C GLU A 295 -9.60 28.51 5.51
N ALA A 296 -8.69 28.14 4.60
CA ALA A 296 -8.01 29.13 3.77
C ALA A 296 -7.75 28.65 2.33
N LYS A 297 -7.22 29.56 1.53
CA LYS A 297 -6.60 29.25 0.24
C LYS A 297 -5.08 29.07 0.41
N PRO A 298 -4.41 28.39 -0.52
CA PRO A 298 -2.97 28.09 -0.42
C PRO A 298 -2.07 29.30 -0.12
N ASP A 299 -2.41 30.49 -0.62
CA ASP A 299 -1.63 31.72 -0.41
C ASP A 299 -1.67 32.22 1.05
N ASP A 300 -2.66 31.81 1.83
CA ASP A 300 -2.83 32.20 3.22
C ASP A 300 -2.61 31.04 4.23
N PHE A 301 -2.30 29.82 3.74
CA PHE A 301 -2.09 28.65 4.60
C PHE A 301 -1.06 28.89 5.72
N SER A 302 0.10 29.45 5.40
CA SER A 302 1.16 29.71 6.38
C SER A 302 0.76 30.75 7.42
N LYS A 303 -0.04 31.75 7.03
CA LYS A 303 -0.56 32.79 7.95
C LYS A 303 -1.62 32.24 8.89
N VAL A 304 -2.57 31.45 8.36
CA VAL A 304 -3.58 30.74 9.17
C VAL A 304 -2.90 29.76 10.12
N SER A 305 -1.88 29.05 9.65
CA SER A 305 -1.04 28.20 10.49
C SER A 305 -0.42 28.98 11.64
N ALA A 306 0.15 30.17 11.37
CA ALA A 306 0.74 31.00 12.40
C ALA A 306 -0.27 31.41 13.47
N VAL A 307 -1.50 31.75 13.09
CA VAL A 307 -2.58 32.04 14.05
C VAL A 307 -2.86 30.83 14.94
N PHE A 308 -2.99 29.63 14.36
CA PHE A 308 -3.24 28.42 15.14
C PHE A 308 -2.06 28.07 16.06
N HIS A 309 -0.82 28.21 15.60
CA HIS A 309 0.37 28.03 16.44
C HIS A 309 0.40 29.02 17.60
N ASN A 310 0.05 30.29 17.38
CA ASN A 310 -0.06 31.28 18.45
C ASN A 310 -1.16 30.90 19.44
N ARG A 311 -2.35 30.50 19.00
CA ARG A 311 -3.44 30.03 19.85
C ARG A 311 -3.04 28.82 20.70
N LEU A 312 -2.40 27.82 20.08
CA LEU A 312 -1.90 26.63 20.78
C LEU A 312 -0.88 27.00 21.86
N LYS A 313 0.04 27.90 21.54
CA LYS A 313 1.05 28.41 22.49
C LYS A 313 0.43 29.14 23.67
N GLU A 314 -0.61 29.94 23.45
CA GLU A 314 -1.35 30.67 24.49
C GLU A 314 -2.39 29.79 25.22
N GLY A 315 -2.56 28.52 24.85
CA GLY A 315 -3.57 27.61 25.41
C GLY A 315 -5.00 27.99 25.04
N MET A 316 -5.18 28.78 23.99
CA MET A 316 -6.48 29.15 23.45
C MET A 316 -7.14 28.00 22.70
N ARG A 317 -8.47 28.01 22.63
CA ARG A 317 -9.21 27.11 21.77
C ARG A 317 -9.02 27.53 20.30
N LEU A 318 -9.03 26.56 19.36
CA LEU A 318 -8.84 26.88 17.95
C LEU A 318 -10.08 27.54 17.33
N GLU A 319 -11.28 27.19 17.82
CA GLU A 319 -12.57 27.78 17.40
C GLU A 319 -12.74 27.79 15.88
N SER A 320 -12.31 26.72 15.23
CA SER A 320 -12.44 26.53 13.80
C SER A 320 -13.83 26.02 13.42
N CYS A 321 -14.52 26.74 12.56
CA CYS A 321 -15.83 26.34 12.02
C CYS A 321 -15.74 25.02 11.26
N ALA A 322 -14.64 24.76 10.56
CA ALA A 322 -14.44 23.56 9.76
C ALA A 322 -14.54 22.27 10.59
N THR A 323 -14.08 22.30 11.84
CA THR A 323 -14.16 21.14 12.74
C THR A 323 -15.61 20.80 13.14
N VAL A 324 -16.46 21.81 13.30
CA VAL A 324 -17.88 21.63 13.58
C VAL A 324 -18.63 21.21 12.33
N GLN A 325 -18.31 21.80 11.17
CA GLN A 325 -18.87 21.41 9.87
C GLN A 325 -18.64 19.94 9.56
N TYR A 326 -17.44 19.43 9.84
CA TYR A 326 -17.10 18.01 9.69
C TYR A 326 -17.99 17.10 10.53
N VAL A 327 -18.23 17.46 11.80
CA VAL A 327 -19.12 16.70 12.70
C VAL A 327 -20.56 16.70 12.23
N LEU A 328 -21.04 17.84 11.76
CA LEU A 328 -22.44 18.03 11.35
C LEU A 328 -22.73 17.62 9.90
N GLY A 329 -21.67 17.35 9.10
CA GLY A 329 -21.82 17.07 7.66
C GLY A 329 -22.42 18.26 6.89
N THR A 330 -22.05 19.51 7.24
CA THR A 330 -22.59 20.73 6.63
C THR A 330 -21.47 21.62 6.08
N THR A 331 -21.79 22.40 5.06
CA THR A 331 -20.87 23.37 4.45
C THR A 331 -21.25 24.81 4.70
N ARG A 332 -22.23 25.07 5.62
CA ARG A 332 -22.69 26.44 5.92
C ARG A 332 -21.57 27.27 6.57
N LEU A 333 -21.35 28.48 6.06
CA LEU A 333 -20.35 29.41 6.60
C LEU A 333 -20.80 30.05 7.93
N ALA A 334 -22.07 30.39 8.04
CA ALA A 334 -22.63 30.99 9.27
C ALA A 334 -23.17 29.88 10.18
N LEU A 335 -22.35 29.41 11.12
CA LEU A 335 -22.77 28.49 12.17
C LEU A 335 -23.59 29.21 13.23
N THR A 336 -24.57 28.50 13.81
CA THR A 336 -25.38 28.98 14.94
C THR A 336 -24.74 28.58 16.27
N ASP A 337 -25.20 29.20 17.38
CA ASP A 337 -24.78 28.80 18.73
C ASP A 337 -25.12 27.34 19.04
N SER A 338 -26.19 26.80 18.45
CA SER A 338 -26.53 25.38 18.55
C SER A 338 -25.49 24.51 17.87
N ASP A 339 -25.01 24.89 16.67
CA ASP A 339 -24.00 24.15 15.92
C ASP A 339 -22.67 24.10 16.67
N THR A 340 -22.20 25.23 17.19
CA THR A 340 -20.93 25.32 17.97
C THR A 340 -21.03 24.69 19.36
N SER A 341 -22.26 24.35 19.81
CA SER A 341 -22.47 23.67 21.09
C SER A 341 -22.48 22.13 21.03
N VAL A 342 -22.31 21.53 19.85
CA VAL A 342 -22.30 20.07 19.68
C VAL A 342 -21.22 19.42 20.55
N ASP A 343 -21.57 18.28 21.18
CA ASP A 343 -20.62 17.53 22.00
C ASP A 343 -19.88 16.51 21.13
N SER A 344 -18.62 16.83 20.82
CA SER A 344 -17.77 16.00 19.96
C SER A 344 -16.29 16.26 20.28
N PRO A 345 -15.44 15.22 20.21
CA PRO A 345 -13.99 15.36 20.36
C PRO A 345 -13.34 16.15 19.21
N TYR A 346 -14.08 16.43 18.16
CA TYR A 346 -13.65 17.33 17.07
C TYR A 346 -14.01 18.80 17.31
N ASN A 347 -14.93 19.11 18.20
CA ASN A 347 -15.43 20.48 18.37
C ASN A 347 -14.42 21.40 19.07
N THR A 348 -13.63 22.14 18.29
CA THR A 348 -12.62 23.07 18.77
C THR A 348 -13.16 24.33 19.44
N TYR A 349 -14.47 24.53 19.50
CA TYR A 349 -15.13 25.54 20.35
C TYR A 349 -15.25 25.07 21.81
N LYS A 350 -15.18 23.76 22.05
CA LYS A 350 -15.33 23.16 23.40
C LYS A 350 -14.05 22.57 23.95
N ILE A 351 -13.21 21.98 23.11
CA ILE A 351 -11.95 21.38 23.51
C ILE A 351 -10.81 22.40 23.47
N SER A 352 -9.77 22.17 24.26
CA SER A 352 -8.51 22.91 24.17
C SER A 352 -7.50 22.13 23.34
N GLY A 353 -6.72 22.82 22.51
CA GLY A 353 -5.75 22.19 21.62
C GLY A 353 -6.37 21.66 20.33
N LEU A 354 -5.69 20.68 19.73
CA LEU A 354 -6.11 20.03 18.49
C LEU A 354 -7.25 19.02 18.74
N PRO A 355 -8.12 18.79 17.75
CA PRO A 355 -9.14 17.74 17.84
C PRO A 355 -8.52 16.33 17.83
N THR A 356 -9.35 15.30 18.07
CA THR A 356 -8.93 13.90 18.16
C THR A 356 -8.30 13.36 16.87
N GLY A 357 -8.58 13.96 15.72
CA GLY A 357 -8.05 13.53 14.41
C GLY A 357 -8.28 14.54 13.31
N PRO A 358 -7.71 14.30 12.13
CA PRO A 358 -7.93 15.13 10.93
C PRO A 358 -9.40 15.18 10.51
N ILE A 359 -9.79 16.25 9.82
CA ILE A 359 -11.16 16.47 9.31
C ILE A 359 -11.28 16.33 7.78
N CYS A 360 -10.18 16.13 7.12
CA CYS A 360 -10.09 15.85 5.67
C CYS A 360 -8.67 15.39 5.33
N ASN A 361 -8.46 14.96 4.09
CA ASN A 361 -7.14 14.67 3.56
C ASN A 361 -6.51 15.94 2.98
N PRO A 362 -5.48 16.51 3.66
CA PRO A 362 -4.93 17.81 3.30
C PRO A 362 -3.99 17.73 2.10
N SER A 363 -3.84 18.85 1.41
CA SER A 363 -2.83 19.04 0.38
C SER A 363 -1.40 19.01 0.96
N LYS A 364 -0.42 18.74 0.08
CA LYS A 364 0.99 18.93 0.41
C LYS A 364 1.28 20.34 0.92
N ALA A 365 0.64 21.36 0.35
CA ALA A 365 0.81 22.76 0.76
C ALA A 365 0.34 23.02 2.19
N ALA A 366 -0.81 22.46 2.58
CA ALA A 366 -1.32 22.60 3.94
C ALA A 366 -0.46 21.86 4.97
N LEU A 367 0.05 20.66 4.62
CA LEU A 367 1.01 19.92 5.47
C LEU A 367 2.30 20.71 5.68
N TYR A 368 2.85 21.35 4.63
CA TYR A 368 4.00 22.25 4.75
C TYR A 368 3.68 23.46 5.61
N ALA A 369 2.53 24.09 5.43
CA ALA A 369 2.13 25.23 6.23
C ALA A 369 1.95 24.87 7.70
N ALA A 370 1.41 23.70 8.03
CA ALA A 370 1.28 23.22 9.40
C ALA A 370 2.65 23.06 10.08
N ALA A 371 3.66 22.56 9.35
CA ALA A 371 5.02 22.40 9.87
C ALA A 371 5.84 23.70 9.85
N PHE A 372 5.51 24.65 8.98
CA PHE A 372 6.25 25.88 8.75
C PHE A 372 5.30 27.08 8.69
N PRO A 373 4.81 27.55 9.85
CA PRO A 373 3.97 28.74 9.94
C PRO A 373 4.72 29.99 9.50
N ASP A 374 3.98 31.03 9.09
CA ASP A 374 4.53 32.33 8.73
C ASP A 374 5.21 32.99 9.94
N GLU A 375 6.51 33.27 9.83
CA GLU A 375 7.31 33.78 10.93
C GLU A 375 6.93 35.23 11.34
N ASP A 376 6.53 36.06 10.37
CA ASP A 376 6.10 37.44 10.66
C ASP A 376 4.79 37.42 11.46
N TYR A 377 3.82 36.61 11.04
CA TYR A 377 2.53 36.46 11.74
C TYR A 377 2.68 35.83 13.13
N LEU A 378 3.62 34.88 13.29
CA LEU A 378 3.98 34.33 14.58
C LEU A 378 4.53 35.42 15.53
N ASN A 379 5.55 36.14 15.05
CA ASN A 379 6.27 37.14 15.85
C ASN A 379 5.39 38.36 16.18
N GLU A 380 4.49 38.73 15.26
CA GLU A 380 3.56 39.83 15.44
C GLU A 380 2.36 39.45 16.33
N GLY A 381 2.16 38.16 16.64
CA GLY A 381 1.15 37.67 17.57
C GLY A 381 -0.27 37.75 17.01
N TYR A 382 -0.49 37.42 15.78
CA TYR A 382 -1.84 37.29 15.23
C TYR A 382 -2.56 36.12 15.87
N LEU A 383 -3.79 36.36 16.37
CA LEU A 383 -4.58 35.37 17.10
C LEU A 383 -5.94 35.07 16.43
N TYR A 384 -6.37 35.91 15.50
CA TYR A 384 -7.71 35.82 14.90
C TYR A 384 -7.65 36.04 13.41
N PHE A 385 -8.59 35.39 12.71
CA PHE A 385 -8.91 35.67 11.31
C PHE A 385 -10.40 35.45 11.06
N CYS A 386 -10.93 36.04 10.01
CA CYS A 386 -12.26 35.78 9.49
C CYS A 386 -12.31 35.99 7.98
N SER A 387 -13.31 35.40 7.30
CA SER A 387 -13.52 35.62 5.89
C SER A 387 -13.91 37.09 5.66
N LYS A 388 -13.17 37.76 4.77
CA LYS A 388 -13.46 39.12 4.33
C LYS A 388 -14.45 39.11 3.16
N ASP A 389 -14.25 38.15 2.25
CA ASP A 389 -15.13 37.92 1.12
C ASP A 389 -15.24 36.43 0.84
N PRO A 390 -16.42 35.80 1.08
CA PRO A 390 -16.62 34.38 0.82
C PRO A 390 -16.36 33.94 -0.61
N THR A 391 -16.57 34.87 -1.59
CA THR A 391 -16.38 34.54 -3.01
C THR A 391 -14.91 34.50 -3.40
N SER A 392 -14.13 35.47 -2.95
CA SER A 392 -12.68 35.51 -3.20
C SER A 392 -11.91 34.59 -2.26
N GLY A 393 -12.44 34.27 -1.07
CA GLY A 393 -11.77 33.56 0.01
C GLY A 393 -10.67 34.41 0.70
N GLU A 394 -10.68 35.73 0.52
CA GLU A 394 -9.75 36.64 1.18
C GLU A 394 -10.01 36.66 2.68
N LEU A 395 -8.94 36.63 3.50
CA LEU A 395 -9.03 36.64 4.95
C LEU A 395 -8.63 37.99 5.54
N GLN A 396 -9.27 38.36 6.65
CA GLN A 396 -8.88 39.45 7.51
C GLN A 396 -8.22 38.86 8.77
N PHE A 397 -6.98 39.25 9.06
CA PHE A 397 -6.25 38.83 10.25
C PHE A 397 -6.27 39.94 11.29
N SER A 398 -6.32 39.56 12.58
CA SER A 398 -6.39 40.47 13.70
C SER A 398 -5.55 39.95 14.87
N LYS A 399 -5.01 40.88 15.70
CA LYS A 399 -4.19 40.55 16.86
C LYS A 399 -5.00 40.53 18.17
N THR A 400 -6.00 41.37 18.24
CA THR A 400 -6.86 41.46 19.41
C THR A 400 -8.27 41.03 19.14
N TYR A 401 -9.02 40.67 20.20
CA TYR A 401 -10.41 40.26 20.06
C TYR A 401 -11.29 41.42 19.58
N GLU A 402 -11.01 42.64 20.01
CA GLU A 402 -11.75 43.85 19.62
C GLU A 402 -11.63 44.11 18.10
N GLU A 403 -10.40 43.95 17.54
CA GLU A 403 -10.18 44.06 16.08
C GLU A 403 -10.92 42.98 15.34
N HIS A 404 -10.91 41.75 15.87
CA HIS A 404 -11.62 40.62 15.27
C HIS A 404 -13.13 40.81 15.29
N GLU A 405 -13.72 41.23 16.45
CA GLU A 405 -15.15 41.47 16.57
C GLU A 405 -15.62 42.55 15.59
N ALA A 406 -14.87 43.65 15.47
CA ALA A 406 -15.14 44.69 14.50
C ALA A 406 -15.11 44.18 13.03
N ALA A 407 -14.16 43.30 12.70
CA ALA A 407 -14.05 42.67 11.39
C ALA A 407 -15.23 41.72 11.13
N VAL A 408 -15.62 40.90 12.09
CA VAL A 408 -16.76 39.99 12.00
C VAL A 408 -18.05 40.76 11.83
N GLU A 409 -18.29 41.86 12.58
CA GLU A 409 -19.46 42.71 12.43
C GLU A 409 -19.53 43.31 11.01
N GLN A 410 -18.39 43.72 10.47
CA GLN A 410 -18.29 44.27 9.12
C GLN A 410 -18.62 43.27 8.03
N TYR A 411 -18.09 42.02 8.09
CA TYR A 411 -18.13 41.06 7.00
C TYR A 411 -19.24 40.01 7.13
N ARG A 412 -19.79 39.76 8.31
CA ARG A 412 -20.88 38.79 8.57
C ARG A 412 -22.10 38.93 7.66
N PRO A 413 -22.58 40.15 7.27
CA PRO A 413 -23.68 40.25 6.31
C PRO A 413 -23.40 39.58 4.97
N LEU A 414 -22.15 39.62 4.49
CA LEU A 414 -21.72 38.97 3.24
C LEU A 414 -21.78 37.45 3.34
N TRP A 415 -21.46 36.89 4.51
CA TRP A 415 -21.51 35.44 4.74
C TRP A 415 -22.95 34.92 4.71
N ILE A 416 -23.89 35.68 5.33
CA ILE A 416 -25.32 35.36 5.33
C ILE A 416 -25.90 35.47 3.93
N GLU A 417 -25.52 36.48 3.15
CA GLU A 417 -25.92 36.62 1.76
C GLU A 417 -25.41 35.48 0.89
N TYR A 418 -24.14 35.08 1.09
CA TYR A 418 -23.54 33.95 0.39
C TYR A 418 -24.26 32.64 0.71
N ASP A 419 -24.50 32.33 2.00
CA ASP A 419 -25.19 31.11 2.44
C ASP A 419 -26.64 31.08 1.86
N ASN A 420 -27.36 32.21 1.90
CA ASN A 420 -28.70 32.29 1.32
C ASN A 420 -28.73 32.07 -0.19
N ALA A 421 -27.71 32.55 -0.93
CA ALA A 421 -27.62 32.38 -2.37
C ALA A 421 -27.27 30.90 -2.77
N HIS A 422 -26.71 30.11 -1.87
CA HIS A 422 -26.30 28.74 -2.12
C HIS A 422 -27.15 27.69 -1.38
N ALA A 423 -28.10 28.12 -0.54
CA ALA A 423 -29.04 27.24 0.18
C ALA A 423 -29.91 26.39 -0.74
N ASP A 424 -30.28 26.93 -1.92
CA ASP A 424 -31.14 26.24 -2.91
C ASP A 424 -30.40 25.16 -3.71
N GLY A 425 -29.07 25.07 -3.58
CA GLY A 425 -28.22 24.06 -4.28
C GLY A 425 -27.98 22.77 -3.49
N ALA A 426 -28.16 22.78 -2.17
CA ALA A 426 -27.87 21.63 -1.32
C ALA A 426 -28.99 20.56 -1.33
N ASP A 427 -30.24 20.94 -1.63
CA ASP A 427 -31.38 20.00 -1.70
C ASP A 427 -31.50 19.26 -3.05
N SER A 428 -30.65 19.57 -4.04
CA SER A 428 -30.73 18.95 -5.37
C SER A 428 -29.74 17.81 -5.62
N GLN A 429 -28.92 17.42 -4.62
CA GLN A 429 -28.00 16.28 -4.72
C GLN A 429 -28.45 15.05 -3.92
N GLY A 430 -29.66 15.06 -3.37
CA GLY A 430 -30.25 13.99 -2.55
C GLY A 430 -31.45 13.28 -3.17
N GLU A 431 -31.61 13.22 -4.51
CA GLU A 431 -32.59 12.36 -5.19
C GLU A 431 -31.93 11.39 -6.17
#